data_4c45190ae2b79cb3c9b6057f5d4462a6
#
_entry.id   4c45190ae2b79cb3c9b6057f5d4462a6
#
_cell.length_a   1.000
_cell.length_b   1.000
_cell.length_c   1.000
_cell.angle_alpha   90.00
_cell.angle_beta   90.00
_cell.angle_gamma   90.00
#
_symmetry.space_group_name_H-M   'P 1'
#
loop_
_entity.id
_entity.type
_entity.pdbx_description
1 polymer ?
#
loop_
_entity_poly.entity_id
_entity_poly.type
_entity_poly.pdbx_seq_one_letter_code
_entity_poly.pdbx_strand_id
1 'polypeptide(L)'
;MNGENDFSRLELNLSACENNYHYFRGLLNPETKLLVLVKANAYGHGAVEFASMMQRLGADYLAVALPVEGIELRKAGISLPILVLTAGTDYMSEIIDYRLEPGIPNLSTLAALEEKLEEKGISEYPIHLKLDTGMHRLGFMEDELDECLDFLAKHPRIQVKSVYSHLAAAEDPESDDFTLAQ
;
A
#
# COMPACT_ATOMS: atom_id res chain seq x y z
N MET A 1 -25.61 -7.33 -25.48
CA MET A 1 -26.02 -6.07 -26.16
C MET A 1 -24.71 -5.40 -26.57
N ASN A 2 -24.43 -5.38 -27.87
CA ASN A 2 -23.23 -4.84 -28.44
C ASN A 2 -23.30 -3.32 -28.36
N GLY A 3 -22.36 -2.72 -27.59
CA GLY A 3 -22.23 -1.27 -27.44
C GLY A 3 -21.65 -0.62 -28.71
N GLU A 4 -22.51 -0.29 -29.65
CA GLU A 4 -22.11 0.40 -30.90
C GLU A 4 -22.02 1.92 -30.78
N ASN A 5 -21.98 2.48 -29.54
CA ASN A 5 -21.94 3.93 -29.31
C ASN A 5 -20.93 4.38 -28.24
N ASP A 6 -19.82 3.67 -28.06
CA ASP A 6 -18.73 4.18 -27.21
C ASP A 6 -17.93 5.24 -27.96
N PHE A 7 -18.11 6.51 -27.57
CA PHE A 7 -17.37 7.66 -28.12
C PHE A 7 -15.87 7.62 -27.81
N SER A 8 -15.44 6.82 -26.80
CA SER A 8 -14.04 6.55 -26.48
C SER A 8 -13.91 5.20 -25.78
N ARG A 9 -12.78 4.53 -26.00
CA ARG A 9 -12.44 3.28 -25.30
C ARG A 9 -10.96 3.30 -24.92
N LEU A 10 -10.65 2.66 -23.77
CA LEU A 10 -9.29 2.34 -23.38
C LEU A 10 -9.01 0.88 -23.73
N GLU A 11 -7.95 0.64 -24.49
CA GLU A 11 -7.48 -0.70 -24.80
C GLU A 11 -6.20 -0.98 -24.02
N LEU A 12 -6.21 -2.08 -23.23
CA LEU A 12 -5.06 -2.52 -22.46
C LEU A 12 -4.44 -3.76 -23.11
N ASN A 13 -3.15 -3.68 -23.36
CA ASN A 13 -2.36 -4.83 -23.78
C ASN A 13 -1.87 -5.60 -22.56
N LEU A 14 -2.60 -6.63 -22.15
CA LEU A 14 -2.25 -7.42 -20.97
C LEU A 14 -0.89 -8.12 -21.10
N SER A 15 -0.50 -8.56 -22.30
CA SER A 15 0.82 -9.16 -22.51
C SER A 15 1.95 -8.16 -22.30
N ALA A 16 1.74 -6.88 -22.65
CA ALA A 16 2.72 -5.83 -22.36
C ALA A 16 2.82 -5.56 -20.85
N CYS A 17 1.69 -5.58 -20.13
CA CYS A 17 1.69 -5.46 -18.67
C CYS A 17 2.43 -6.62 -17.99
N GLU A 18 2.20 -7.86 -18.45
CA GLU A 18 2.89 -9.06 -17.98
C GLU A 18 4.42 -8.98 -18.25
N ASN A 19 4.82 -8.55 -19.45
CA ASN A 19 6.22 -8.33 -19.79
C ASN A 19 6.87 -7.29 -18.88
N ASN A 20 6.16 -6.18 -18.57
CA ASN A 20 6.65 -5.16 -17.64
C ASN A 20 6.83 -5.73 -16.23
N TYR A 21 5.87 -6.52 -15.75
CA TYR A 21 6.00 -7.20 -14.45
C TYR A 21 7.26 -8.07 -14.40
N HIS A 22 7.46 -8.94 -15.40
CA HIS A 22 8.64 -9.81 -15.47
C HIS A 22 9.94 -9.03 -15.60
N TYR A 23 9.93 -7.92 -16.32
CA TYR A 23 11.08 -7.03 -16.42
C TYR A 23 11.50 -6.51 -15.05
N PHE A 24 10.58 -5.89 -14.32
CA PHE A 24 10.88 -5.36 -12.97
C PHE A 24 11.22 -6.47 -11.98
N ARG A 25 10.50 -7.59 -12.02
CA ARG A 25 10.82 -8.75 -11.17
C ARG A 25 12.23 -9.27 -11.43
N GLY A 26 12.66 -9.28 -12.68
CA GLY A 26 14.00 -9.71 -13.10
C GLY A 26 15.15 -8.79 -12.67
N LEU A 27 14.87 -7.53 -12.35
CA LEU A 27 15.86 -6.59 -11.80
C LEU A 27 16.09 -6.76 -10.29
N LEU A 28 15.21 -7.47 -9.60
CA LEU A 28 15.25 -7.63 -8.15
C LEU A 28 15.89 -8.96 -7.76
N ASN A 29 16.56 -8.96 -6.60
CA ASN A 29 16.99 -10.22 -6.00
C ASN A 29 15.78 -11.13 -5.70
N PRO A 30 15.93 -12.47 -5.71
CA PRO A 30 14.84 -13.39 -5.43
C PRO A 30 14.14 -13.14 -4.10
N GLU A 31 14.88 -12.73 -3.07
CA GLU A 31 14.36 -12.45 -1.72
C GLU A 31 13.65 -11.09 -1.61
N THR A 32 13.82 -10.20 -2.59
CA THR A 32 13.19 -8.87 -2.57
C THR A 32 11.73 -8.99 -2.97
N LYS A 33 10.83 -8.53 -2.11
CA LYS A 33 9.39 -8.52 -2.40
C LYS A 33 9.03 -7.38 -3.35
N LEU A 34 8.12 -7.67 -4.26
CA LEU A 34 7.58 -6.71 -5.21
C LEU A 34 6.14 -6.34 -4.83
N LEU A 35 5.96 -5.08 -4.43
CA LEU A 35 4.65 -4.49 -4.18
C LEU A 35 4.19 -3.73 -5.42
N VAL A 36 2.97 -4.02 -5.90
CA VAL A 36 2.38 -3.37 -7.07
C VAL A 36 1.29 -2.39 -6.65
N LEU A 37 1.42 -1.12 -7.08
CA LEU A 37 0.42 -0.09 -6.85
C LEU A 37 -0.75 -0.24 -7.83
N VAL A 38 -1.97 -0.35 -7.29
CA VAL A 38 -3.23 -0.46 -8.05
C VAL A 38 -4.27 0.60 -7.64
N LYS A 39 -3.81 1.68 -7.00
CA LYS A 39 -4.64 2.82 -6.60
C LYS A 39 -5.25 3.55 -7.81
N ALA A 40 -6.27 4.36 -7.56
CA ALA A 40 -6.97 5.14 -8.60
C ALA A 40 -7.41 4.27 -9.78
N ASN A 41 -8.10 3.14 -9.47
CA ASN A 41 -8.52 2.15 -10.45
C ASN A 41 -7.35 1.62 -11.31
N ALA A 42 -6.20 1.29 -10.66
CA ALA A 42 -4.94 0.95 -11.32
C ALA A 42 -4.52 2.01 -12.35
N TYR A 43 -4.59 3.30 -11.95
CA TYR A 43 -4.34 4.44 -12.82
C TYR A 43 -5.24 4.45 -14.08
N GLY A 44 -6.48 4.01 -13.94
CA GLY A 44 -7.47 3.90 -15.02
C GLY A 44 -7.45 2.59 -15.80
N HIS A 45 -6.58 1.64 -15.43
CA HIS A 45 -6.45 0.37 -16.14
C HIS A 45 -7.46 -0.72 -15.69
N GLY A 46 -8.32 -0.45 -14.70
CA GLY A 46 -9.20 -1.44 -14.09
C GLY A 46 -8.50 -2.18 -12.94
N ALA A 47 -8.79 -1.75 -11.69
CA ALA A 47 -8.07 -2.25 -10.51
C ALA A 47 -8.25 -3.75 -10.29
N VAL A 48 -9.46 -4.27 -10.48
CA VAL A 48 -9.77 -5.69 -10.23
C VAL A 48 -9.06 -6.60 -11.23
N GLU A 49 -9.15 -6.29 -12.53
CA GLU A 49 -8.52 -7.06 -13.60
C GLU A 49 -7.00 -7.03 -13.47
N PHE A 50 -6.45 -5.83 -13.22
CA PHE A 50 -5.02 -5.66 -13.07
C PHE A 50 -4.49 -6.34 -11.81
N ALA A 51 -5.15 -6.20 -10.66
CA ALA A 51 -4.78 -6.88 -9.41
C ALA A 51 -4.87 -8.41 -9.55
N SER A 52 -5.90 -8.92 -10.23
CA SER A 52 -6.04 -10.34 -10.53
C SER A 52 -4.89 -10.88 -11.38
N MET A 53 -4.44 -10.11 -12.36
CA MET A 53 -3.28 -10.45 -13.17
C MET A 53 -2.00 -10.45 -12.31
N MET A 54 -1.75 -9.43 -11.50
CA MET A 54 -0.58 -9.35 -10.61
C MET A 54 -0.56 -10.52 -9.62
N GLN A 55 -1.72 -10.90 -9.07
CA GLN A 55 -1.84 -12.06 -8.19
C GLN A 55 -1.45 -13.35 -8.91
N ARG A 56 -1.90 -13.56 -10.15
CA ARG A 56 -1.51 -14.75 -10.94
C ARG A 56 -0.02 -14.78 -11.32
N LEU A 57 0.58 -13.61 -11.52
CA LEU A 57 2.00 -13.47 -11.84
C LEU A 57 2.91 -13.62 -10.62
N GLY A 58 2.35 -13.68 -9.41
CA GLY A 58 3.08 -13.90 -8.18
C GLY A 58 3.67 -12.62 -7.57
N ALA A 59 2.98 -11.49 -7.71
CA ALA A 59 3.30 -10.30 -6.91
C ALA A 59 3.18 -10.62 -5.41
N ASP A 60 4.05 -10.03 -4.59
CA ASP A 60 4.07 -10.30 -3.15
C ASP A 60 3.03 -9.46 -2.40
N TYR A 61 2.78 -8.24 -2.86
CA TYR A 61 1.88 -7.27 -2.27
C TYR A 61 1.17 -6.44 -3.32
N LEU A 62 0.00 -5.94 -2.96
CA LEU A 62 -0.64 -4.83 -3.65
C LEU A 62 -0.67 -3.60 -2.73
N ALA A 63 -0.77 -2.40 -3.31
CA ALA A 63 -1.06 -1.20 -2.55
C ALA A 63 -2.13 -0.34 -3.23
N VAL A 64 -2.98 0.24 -2.39
CA VAL A 64 -4.04 1.17 -2.78
C VAL A 64 -3.87 2.49 -2.03
N ALA A 65 -4.53 3.55 -2.48
CA ALA A 65 -4.50 4.82 -1.77
C ALA A 65 -5.46 4.80 -0.56
N LEU A 66 -6.68 4.35 -0.76
CA LEU A 66 -7.79 4.46 0.19
C LEU A 66 -8.34 3.09 0.59
N PRO A 67 -8.92 2.95 1.80
CA PRO A 67 -9.54 1.69 2.25
C PRO A 67 -10.62 1.16 1.29
N VAL A 68 -11.43 2.04 0.72
CA VAL A 68 -12.52 1.65 -0.19
C VAL A 68 -12.02 0.90 -1.43
N GLU A 69 -10.85 1.26 -1.96
CA GLU A 69 -10.22 0.57 -3.09
C GLU A 69 -9.78 -0.85 -2.69
N GLY A 70 -9.18 -1.00 -1.49
CA GLY A 70 -8.80 -2.30 -0.96
C GLY A 70 -10.01 -3.21 -0.69
N ILE A 71 -11.10 -2.65 -0.19
CA ILE A 71 -12.37 -3.35 0.03
C ILE A 71 -12.94 -3.87 -1.29
N GLU A 72 -12.90 -3.07 -2.37
CA GLU A 72 -13.32 -3.49 -3.70
C GLU A 72 -12.51 -4.70 -4.18
N LEU A 73 -11.19 -4.66 -4.04
CA LEU A 73 -10.31 -5.78 -4.39
C LEU A 73 -10.62 -7.04 -3.56
N ARG A 74 -10.86 -6.90 -2.24
CA ARG A 74 -11.25 -8.04 -1.39
C ARG A 74 -12.58 -8.65 -1.82
N LYS A 75 -13.59 -7.82 -2.14
CA LYS A 75 -14.89 -8.29 -2.65
C LYS A 75 -14.76 -9.00 -4.00
N ALA A 76 -13.79 -8.64 -4.80
CA ALA A 76 -13.44 -9.29 -6.07
C ALA A 76 -12.61 -10.59 -5.89
N GLY A 77 -12.28 -11.00 -4.66
CA GLY A 77 -11.56 -12.25 -4.38
C GLY A 77 -10.03 -12.14 -4.39
N ILE A 78 -9.47 -10.94 -4.38
CA ILE A 78 -8.03 -10.75 -4.25
C ILE A 78 -7.60 -11.16 -2.83
N SER A 79 -6.66 -12.10 -2.73
CA SER A 79 -6.16 -12.66 -1.47
C SER A 79 -4.76 -12.15 -1.07
N LEU A 80 -4.02 -11.53 -1.99
CA LEU A 80 -2.71 -10.93 -1.68
C LEU A 80 -2.82 -9.94 -0.51
N PRO A 81 -1.77 -9.76 0.31
CA PRO A 81 -1.70 -8.63 1.23
C PRO A 81 -1.91 -7.30 0.50
N ILE A 82 -2.69 -6.40 1.09
CA ILE A 82 -3.01 -5.09 0.49
C ILE A 82 -2.64 -4.00 1.49
N LEU A 83 -1.62 -3.23 1.15
CA LEU A 83 -1.24 -2.02 1.88
C LEU A 83 -2.17 -0.86 1.50
N VAL A 84 -2.75 -0.20 2.50
CA VAL A 84 -3.51 1.04 2.33
C VAL A 84 -2.63 2.22 2.70
N LEU A 85 -2.22 3.02 1.71
CA LEU A 85 -1.25 4.11 1.90
C LEU A 85 -1.79 5.28 2.73
N THR A 86 -3.11 5.52 2.69
CA THR A 86 -3.79 6.59 3.44
C THR A 86 -4.97 5.97 4.18
N ALA A 87 -4.68 5.33 5.31
CA ALA A 87 -5.66 4.56 6.05
C ALA A 87 -6.78 5.42 6.65
N GLY A 88 -6.44 6.62 7.17
CA GLY A 88 -7.38 7.48 7.89
C GLY A 88 -7.85 6.86 9.23
N THR A 89 -8.24 7.68 10.18
CA THR A 89 -8.72 7.20 11.50
C THR A 89 -10.13 6.61 11.45
N ASP A 90 -10.96 7.10 10.54
CA ASP A 90 -12.39 6.78 10.46
C ASP A 90 -12.69 5.39 9.86
N TYR A 91 -11.71 4.79 9.20
CA TYR A 91 -11.88 3.52 8.46
C TYR A 91 -11.19 2.32 9.12
N MET A 92 -10.73 2.44 10.37
CA MET A 92 -9.98 1.36 11.03
C MET A 92 -10.81 0.09 11.20
N SER A 93 -12.11 0.21 11.44
CA SER A 93 -12.99 -0.94 11.54
C SER A 93 -13.05 -1.74 10.24
N GLU A 94 -13.27 -1.04 9.11
CA GLU A 94 -13.35 -1.66 7.77
C GLU A 94 -11.98 -2.22 7.34
N ILE A 95 -10.89 -1.51 7.65
CA ILE A 95 -9.52 -2.02 7.39
C ILE A 95 -9.33 -3.38 8.04
N ILE A 96 -9.73 -3.51 9.32
CA ILE A 96 -9.63 -4.76 10.07
C ILE A 96 -10.57 -5.82 9.49
N ASP A 97 -11.83 -5.50 9.24
CA ASP A 97 -12.85 -6.44 8.77
C ASP A 97 -12.51 -7.04 7.39
N TYR A 98 -11.89 -6.23 6.53
CA TYR A 98 -11.44 -6.68 5.20
C TYR A 98 -9.98 -7.13 5.16
N ARG A 99 -9.31 -7.24 6.32
CA ARG A 99 -7.91 -7.69 6.42
C ARG A 99 -6.99 -6.91 5.49
N LEU A 100 -7.11 -5.58 5.52
CA LEU A 100 -6.21 -4.67 4.83
C LEU A 100 -5.07 -4.30 5.79
N GLU A 101 -3.91 -3.96 5.27
CA GLU A 101 -2.75 -3.60 6.08
C GLU A 101 -2.54 -2.09 6.01
N PRO A 102 -2.76 -1.33 7.11
CA PRO A 102 -2.67 0.12 7.04
C PRO A 102 -1.23 0.63 7.04
N GLY A 103 -0.97 1.63 6.20
CA GLY A 103 0.18 2.50 6.31
C GLY A 103 -0.08 3.54 7.41
N ILE A 104 0.75 3.58 8.42
CA ILE A 104 0.62 4.42 9.61
C ILE A 104 1.58 5.61 9.52
N PRO A 105 1.08 6.83 9.32
CA PRO A 105 1.91 8.01 9.15
C PRO A 105 2.13 8.83 10.44
N ASN A 106 1.40 8.56 11.52
CA ASN A 106 1.46 9.32 12.77
C ASN A 106 0.81 8.56 13.94
N LEU A 107 1.02 9.06 15.14
CA LEU A 107 0.50 8.47 16.38
C LEU A 107 -1.02 8.44 16.47
N SER A 108 -1.72 9.43 15.95
CA SER A 108 -3.19 9.45 16.02
C SER A 108 -3.81 8.29 15.21
N THR A 109 -3.24 7.97 14.07
CA THR A 109 -3.64 6.81 13.26
C THR A 109 -3.31 5.50 13.97
N LEU A 110 -2.15 5.43 14.64
CA LEU A 110 -1.73 4.27 15.41
C LEU A 110 -2.65 4.02 16.61
N ALA A 111 -3.00 5.08 17.35
CA ALA A 111 -3.92 5.01 18.49
C ALA A 111 -5.34 4.59 18.07
N ALA A 112 -5.85 5.14 16.96
CA ALA A 112 -7.16 4.77 16.44
C ALA A 112 -7.22 3.28 16.01
N LEU A 113 -6.14 2.76 15.43
CA LEU A 113 -6.04 1.34 15.12
C LEU A 113 -6.06 0.49 16.39
N GLU A 114 -5.24 0.84 17.40
CA GLU A 114 -5.17 0.09 18.66
C GLU A 114 -6.53 0.02 19.36
N GLU A 115 -7.26 1.15 19.43
CA GLU A 115 -8.61 1.18 20.00
C GLU A 115 -9.54 0.16 19.33
N LYS A 116 -9.50 0.10 17.98
CA LYS A 116 -10.35 -0.84 17.24
C LYS A 116 -9.89 -2.31 17.36
N LEU A 117 -8.61 -2.54 17.46
CA LEU A 117 -8.07 -3.88 17.73
C LEU A 117 -8.49 -4.38 19.11
N GLU A 118 -8.48 -3.50 20.12
CA GLU A 118 -8.96 -3.83 21.46
C GLU A 118 -10.46 -4.12 21.48
N GLU A 119 -11.29 -3.23 20.90
CA GLU A 119 -12.74 -3.41 20.77
C GLU A 119 -13.12 -4.74 20.11
N LYS A 120 -12.36 -5.14 19.07
CA LYS A 120 -12.62 -6.38 18.31
C LYS A 120 -11.94 -7.62 18.91
N GLY A 121 -11.14 -7.48 19.98
CA GLY A 121 -10.41 -8.58 20.62
C GLY A 121 -9.33 -9.21 19.71
N ILE A 122 -8.73 -8.42 18.81
CA ILE A 122 -7.67 -8.87 17.90
C ILE A 122 -6.34 -8.91 18.66
N SER A 123 -5.64 -10.03 18.62
CA SER A 123 -4.38 -10.23 19.34
C SER A 123 -3.13 -9.88 18.55
N GLU A 124 -3.21 -9.89 17.21
CA GLU A 124 -2.12 -9.54 16.31
C GLU A 124 -2.67 -8.91 15.04
N TYR A 125 -2.06 -7.79 14.61
CA TYR A 125 -2.46 -7.11 13.38
C TYR A 125 -1.27 -6.47 12.66
N PRO A 126 -1.11 -6.69 11.35
CA PRO A 126 0.00 -6.16 10.56
C PRO A 126 -0.20 -4.69 10.22
N ILE A 127 0.88 -3.92 10.32
CA ILE A 127 0.96 -2.53 9.88
C ILE A 127 2.24 -2.26 9.10
N HIS A 128 2.26 -1.12 8.42
CA HIS A 128 3.44 -0.56 7.77
C HIS A 128 3.68 0.87 8.25
N LEU A 129 4.85 1.15 8.82
CA LEU A 129 5.19 2.51 9.25
C LEU A 129 5.64 3.35 8.06
N LYS A 130 5.02 4.50 7.89
CA LYS A 130 5.41 5.49 6.89
C LYS A 130 6.34 6.52 7.51
N LEU A 131 7.55 6.67 6.96
CA LEU A 131 8.49 7.72 7.33
C LEU A 131 8.45 8.86 6.31
N ASP A 132 8.55 10.09 6.79
CA ASP A 132 8.83 11.24 5.94
C ASP A 132 10.33 11.51 5.93
N THR A 133 10.96 11.16 4.83
CA THR A 133 12.39 11.32 4.63
C THR A 133 12.74 12.50 3.73
N GLY A 134 11.76 13.39 3.46
CA GLY A 134 12.02 14.60 2.68
C GLY A 134 10.94 15.01 1.69
N MET A 135 9.89 14.19 1.49
CA MET A 135 8.75 14.57 0.64
C MET A 135 7.78 15.54 1.33
N HIS A 136 7.77 15.59 2.66
CA HIS A 136 6.96 16.47 3.50
C HIS A 136 5.45 16.45 3.18
N ARG A 137 4.92 15.23 3.04
CA ARG A 137 3.49 15.01 2.79
C ARG A 137 2.82 14.17 3.87
N LEU A 138 3.36 12.99 4.15
CA LEU A 138 2.85 12.03 5.13
C LEU A 138 4.01 11.20 5.67
N GLY A 139 3.96 10.86 6.94
CA GLY A 139 4.92 9.97 7.61
C GLY A 139 5.43 10.57 8.90
N PHE A 140 5.96 9.71 9.76
CA PHE A 140 6.66 10.12 10.96
C PHE A 140 7.92 10.88 10.59
N MET A 141 8.15 12.01 11.26
CA MET A 141 9.42 12.72 11.25
C MET A 141 10.38 12.06 12.23
N GLU A 142 11.68 12.36 12.11
CA GLU A 142 12.73 11.75 12.94
C GLU A 142 12.48 11.98 14.45
N ASP A 143 12.06 13.17 14.83
CA ASP A 143 11.76 13.56 16.21
C ASP A 143 10.51 12.92 16.81
N GLU A 144 9.63 12.32 16.00
CA GLU A 144 8.43 11.60 16.43
C GLU A 144 8.68 10.08 16.63
N LEU A 145 9.86 9.56 16.22
CA LEU A 145 10.10 8.12 16.20
C LEU A 145 10.20 7.52 17.61
N ASP A 146 10.81 8.20 18.56
CA ASP A 146 10.92 7.70 19.93
C ASP A 146 9.54 7.47 20.55
N GLU A 147 8.59 8.41 20.36
CA GLU A 147 7.23 8.28 20.85
C GLU A 147 6.47 7.14 20.14
N CYS A 148 6.68 6.98 18.83
CA CYS A 148 6.13 5.88 18.06
C CYS A 148 6.63 4.52 18.59
N LEU A 149 7.93 4.38 18.83
CA LEU A 149 8.52 3.16 19.36
C LEU A 149 8.04 2.84 20.77
N ASP A 150 7.93 3.85 21.63
CA ASP A 150 7.38 3.72 22.98
C ASP A 150 5.91 3.28 22.96
N PHE A 151 5.13 3.78 22.01
CA PHE A 151 3.75 3.34 21.81
C PHE A 151 3.69 1.87 21.41
N LEU A 152 4.46 1.48 20.39
CA LEU A 152 4.50 0.09 19.89
C LEU A 152 4.96 -0.90 20.97
N ALA A 153 5.93 -0.53 21.80
CA ALA A 153 6.41 -1.38 22.90
C ALA A 153 5.32 -1.67 23.95
N LYS A 154 4.35 -0.74 24.13
CA LYS A 154 3.21 -0.90 25.03
C LYS A 154 2.03 -1.67 24.42
N HIS A 155 1.99 -1.78 23.08
CA HIS A 155 0.88 -2.37 22.33
C HIS A 155 1.36 -3.53 21.42
N PRO A 156 1.75 -4.68 22.01
CA PRO A 156 2.40 -5.80 21.29
C PRO A 156 1.51 -6.48 20.25
N ARG A 157 0.19 -6.20 20.25
CA ARG A 157 -0.72 -6.69 19.21
C ARG A 157 -0.47 -6.06 17.84
N ILE A 158 0.16 -4.89 17.79
CA ILE A 158 0.50 -4.20 16.55
C ILE A 158 1.83 -4.75 16.02
N GLN A 159 1.81 -5.37 14.84
CA GLN A 159 2.96 -6.02 14.23
C GLN A 159 3.50 -5.20 13.06
N VAL A 160 4.63 -4.53 13.24
CA VAL A 160 5.28 -3.79 12.16
C VAL A 160 5.85 -4.78 11.14
N LYS A 161 5.24 -4.85 9.95
CA LYS A 161 5.69 -5.70 8.83
C LYS A 161 6.75 -5.04 7.98
N SER A 162 6.68 -3.72 7.82
CA SER A 162 7.69 -2.95 7.12
C SER A 162 7.70 -1.50 7.57
N VAL A 163 8.81 -0.86 7.28
CA VAL A 163 8.97 0.59 7.32
C VAL A 163 9.21 1.04 5.89
N TYR A 164 8.57 2.11 5.44
CA TYR A 164 8.69 2.58 4.07
C TYR A 164 8.72 4.10 3.97
N SER A 165 9.34 4.60 2.92
CA SER A 165 9.33 6.00 2.55
C SER A 165 8.95 6.18 1.09
N HIS A 166 9.08 7.38 0.57
CA HIS A 166 8.86 7.72 -0.83
C HIS A 166 10.04 8.56 -1.31
N LEU A 167 10.75 8.05 -2.31
CA LEU A 167 11.81 8.81 -2.96
C LEU A 167 11.17 9.87 -3.86
N ALA A 168 11.31 11.15 -3.48
CA ALA A 168 10.51 12.21 -4.08
C ALA A 168 11.03 12.69 -5.44
N ALA A 169 12.28 12.39 -5.78
CA ALA A 169 12.96 12.88 -6.98
C ALA A 169 13.88 11.81 -7.63
N ALA A 170 13.58 10.52 -7.45
CA ALA A 170 14.44 9.43 -7.92
C ALA A 170 14.57 9.34 -9.45
N GLU A 171 13.67 9.98 -10.20
CA GLU A 171 13.71 10.06 -11.66
C GLU A 171 14.58 11.19 -12.20
N ASP A 172 15.03 12.10 -11.35
CA ASP A 172 15.82 13.27 -11.73
C ASP A 172 17.29 13.09 -11.32
N PRO A 173 18.22 12.87 -12.28
CA PRO A 173 19.64 12.70 -11.98
C PRO A 173 20.30 13.93 -11.33
N GLU A 174 19.74 15.13 -11.50
CA GLU A 174 20.24 16.34 -10.83
C GLU A 174 19.91 16.34 -9.33
N SER A 175 18.98 15.48 -8.90
CA SER A 175 18.54 15.30 -7.52
C SER A 175 19.11 14.04 -6.84
N ASP A 176 20.16 13.41 -7.39
CA ASP A 176 20.72 12.17 -6.86
C ASP A 176 21.22 12.32 -5.41
N ASP A 177 21.86 13.44 -5.07
CA ASP A 177 22.34 13.69 -3.70
C ASP A 177 21.17 13.74 -2.70
N PHE A 178 20.04 14.34 -3.08
CA PHE A 178 18.84 14.37 -2.26
C PHE A 178 18.20 12.97 -2.15
N THR A 179 18.14 12.24 -3.24
CA THR A 179 17.59 10.86 -3.26
C THR A 179 18.41 9.92 -2.39
N LEU A 180 19.73 10.07 -2.41
CA LEU A 180 20.64 9.27 -1.54
C LEU A 180 20.54 9.66 -0.07
N ALA A 181 20.19 10.91 0.24
CA ALA A 181 20.01 11.37 1.61
C ALA A 181 18.67 10.90 2.22
N GLN A 182 17.65 10.66 1.37
CA GLN A 182 16.37 10.08 1.78
C GLN A 182 16.50 8.60 2.20
#